data_812429c7d4a3bdd9646daa9e992a54a7
#
_entry.id   812429c7d4a3bdd9646daa9e992a54a7
#
_cell.length_a   1.000
_cell.length_b   1.000
_cell.length_c   1.000
_cell.angle_alpha   90.00
_cell.angle_beta   90.00
_cell.angle_gamma   90.00
#
_symmetry.space_group_name_H-M   'P 1'
#
loop_
_entity.id
_entity.type
_entity.pdbx_description
1 polymer ?
#
loop_
_entity_poly.entity_id
_entity_poly.type
_entity_poly.pdbx_seq_one_letter_code
_entity_poly.pdbx_strand_id
1 'polypeptide(L)'
;VLRFDAVTHRYGKQIALDRLDFCVKRGELLALLGPNGAGKSTTISLLLGLIRAQSGKVEVLGGDPREAVALGRVGAMLQAGTGVGLPPGVRVDEVLRLVRKLYRQPAPFDTTVERAEIGPLLRRQTHRLSGGQAQRVRFAIAIAGDPEIVFLDEPTSAMDVAGRRVFWRMMNQFGREGRTVVFATHHLAEADQIADRVVVLNRGRVVADGPGASLKAAVASRRVCFVTDHPDYLALNRLQGVTDVDVRGTGVSLVSLDADSTIRALVTTEIQFRDLEVTGAGLEQAFIALTESDPLAPEGLLE
;
A
#
# COMPACT_ATOMS: atom_id res chain seq x y z
N VAL A 1 6.47 0.45 -17.82
CA VAL A 1 5.26 -0.23 -18.34
C VAL A 1 3.99 0.54 -18.06
N LEU A 2 3.99 1.40 -17.05
CA LEU A 2 2.90 2.34 -16.78
C LEU A 2 3.43 3.75 -16.84
N ARG A 3 2.64 4.68 -17.37
CA ARG A 3 3.00 6.09 -17.42
C ARG A 3 1.78 6.98 -17.21
N PHE A 4 1.92 7.93 -16.33
CA PHE A 4 1.05 9.09 -16.18
C PHE A 4 1.83 10.32 -16.64
N ASP A 5 1.19 11.16 -17.43
CA ASP A 5 1.77 12.39 -17.99
C ASP A 5 0.76 13.52 -17.79
N ALA A 6 1.00 14.36 -16.80
CA ALA A 6 0.17 15.50 -16.38
C ALA A 6 -1.33 15.17 -16.24
N VAL A 7 -1.67 14.01 -15.66
CA VAL A 7 -3.04 13.50 -15.63
C VAL A 7 -3.90 14.22 -14.60
N THR A 8 -5.02 14.79 -15.06
CA THR A 8 -6.02 15.40 -14.19
C THR A 8 -7.36 14.68 -14.35
N HIS A 9 -8.01 14.43 -13.20
CA HIS A 9 -9.36 13.88 -13.16
C HIS A 9 -10.17 14.49 -12.01
N ARG A 10 -11.45 14.78 -12.28
CA ARG A 10 -12.38 15.39 -11.33
C ARG A 10 -13.69 14.60 -11.28
N TYR A 11 -14.27 14.51 -10.10
CA TYR A 11 -15.64 14.08 -9.86
C TYR A 11 -16.48 15.31 -9.51
N GLY A 12 -17.22 15.82 -10.48
CA GLY A 12 -17.93 17.09 -10.33
C GLY A 12 -16.95 18.24 -10.02
N LYS A 13 -17.09 18.85 -8.86
CA LYS A 13 -16.18 19.95 -8.41
C LYS A 13 -14.92 19.46 -7.70
N GLN A 14 -14.89 18.22 -7.25
CA GLN A 14 -13.76 17.66 -6.50
C GLN A 14 -12.66 17.18 -7.44
N ILE A 15 -11.44 17.69 -7.25
CA ILE A 15 -10.25 17.21 -7.96
C ILE A 15 -9.79 15.92 -7.26
N ALA A 16 -9.80 14.81 -7.99
CA ALA A 16 -9.31 13.53 -7.52
C ALA A 16 -7.85 13.31 -7.88
N LEU A 17 -7.41 13.80 -9.05
CA LEU A 17 -6.01 13.82 -9.50
C LEU A 17 -5.72 15.19 -10.11
N ASP A 18 -4.58 15.78 -9.77
CA ASP A 18 -4.13 17.08 -10.23
C ASP A 18 -2.73 16.99 -10.83
N ARG A 19 -2.68 16.96 -12.15
CA ARG A 19 -1.45 16.86 -12.95
C ARG A 19 -0.51 15.77 -12.45
N LEU A 20 -1.07 14.57 -12.26
CA LEU A 20 -0.33 13.42 -11.75
C LEU A 20 0.71 12.96 -12.79
N ASP A 21 1.96 12.90 -12.36
CA ASP A 21 3.10 12.42 -13.16
C ASP A 21 3.84 11.33 -12.39
N PHE A 22 3.91 10.14 -12.91
CA PHE A 22 4.83 9.09 -12.50
C PHE A 22 4.87 7.94 -13.51
N CYS A 23 5.86 7.09 -13.41
CA CYS A 23 5.98 5.88 -14.23
C CYS A 23 6.32 4.67 -13.37
N VAL A 24 6.00 3.47 -13.86
CA VAL A 24 6.34 2.19 -13.23
C VAL A 24 7.16 1.35 -14.20
N LYS A 25 8.23 0.73 -13.72
CA LYS A 25 9.09 -0.14 -14.51
C LYS A 25 8.52 -1.56 -14.57
N ARG A 26 8.97 -2.35 -15.54
CA ARG A 26 8.59 -3.77 -15.64
C ARG A 26 9.21 -4.54 -14.48
N GLY A 27 8.44 -5.45 -13.87
CA GLY A 27 8.86 -6.29 -12.77
C GLY A 27 8.97 -5.55 -11.43
N GLU A 28 8.49 -4.30 -11.35
CA GLU A 28 8.53 -3.48 -10.13
C GLU A 28 7.34 -3.80 -9.24
N LEU A 29 7.58 -3.93 -7.94
CA LEU A 29 6.57 -4.00 -6.90
C LEU A 29 6.37 -2.59 -6.33
N LEU A 30 5.34 -1.88 -6.82
CA LEU A 30 5.04 -0.50 -6.45
C LEU A 30 3.92 -0.40 -5.44
N ALA A 31 4.14 0.31 -4.34
CA ALA A 31 3.10 0.73 -3.41
C ALA A 31 2.60 2.14 -3.73
N LEU A 32 1.28 2.31 -3.86
CA LEU A 32 0.61 3.60 -3.84
C LEU A 32 0.10 3.88 -2.43
N LEU A 33 0.75 4.79 -1.73
CA LEU A 33 0.35 5.22 -0.40
C LEU A 33 -0.42 6.54 -0.45
N GLY A 34 -1.25 6.78 0.54
CA GLY A 34 -1.97 8.04 0.70
C GLY A 34 -3.17 7.89 1.63
N PRO A 35 -3.66 8.99 2.23
CA PRO A 35 -4.88 8.98 3.03
C PRO A 35 -6.11 8.64 2.17
N ASN A 36 -7.26 8.47 2.81
CA ASN A 36 -8.51 8.31 2.09
C ASN A 36 -8.80 9.58 1.29
N GLY A 37 -9.23 9.39 0.02
CA GLY A 37 -9.42 10.53 -0.89
C GLY A 37 -8.16 11.07 -1.58
N ALA A 38 -6.97 10.50 -1.33
CA ALA A 38 -5.72 10.94 -1.97
C ALA A 38 -5.64 10.69 -3.49
N GLY A 39 -6.57 9.88 -4.05
CA GLY A 39 -6.60 9.56 -5.49
C GLY A 39 -6.15 8.15 -5.84
N LYS A 40 -5.80 7.29 -4.87
CA LYS A 40 -5.30 5.91 -5.11
C LYS A 40 -6.25 5.08 -6.00
N SER A 41 -7.50 4.92 -5.60
CA SER A 41 -8.49 4.13 -6.36
C SER A 41 -8.84 4.78 -7.70
N THR A 42 -8.77 6.12 -7.81
CA THR A 42 -8.94 6.84 -9.07
C THR A 42 -7.78 6.52 -10.03
N THR A 43 -6.54 6.50 -9.52
CA THR A 43 -5.34 6.11 -10.26
C THR A 43 -5.47 4.68 -10.80
N ILE A 44 -5.88 3.72 -9.95
CA ILE A 44 -6.12 2.33 -10.38
C ILE A 44 -7.25 2.26 -11.42
N SER A 45 -8.33 3.02 -11.25
CA SER A 45 -9.46 3.04 -12.19
C SER A 45 -9.05 3.56 -13.58
N LEU A 46 -8.16 4.54 -13.65
CA LEU A 46 -7.58 5.02 -14.92
C LEU A 46 -6.68 3.96 -15.57
N LEU A 47 -5.83 3.29 -14.79
CA LEU A 47 -4.96 2.21 -15.27
C LEU A 47 -5.74 0.99 -15.77
N LEU A 48 -6.92 0.76 -15.23
CA LEU A 48 -7.84 -0.28 -15.69
C LEU A 48 -8.74 0.18 -16.86
N GLY A 49 -8.65 1.45 -17.27
CA GLY A 49 -9.52 2.02 -18.29
C GLY A 49 -11.00 2.08 -17.93
N LEU A 50 -11.34 1.94 -16.63
CA LEU A 50 -12.72 2.04 -16.12
C LEU A 50 -13.25 3.47 -16.24
N ILE A 51 -12.36 4.45 -16.11
CA ILE A 51 -12.62 5.87 -16.34
C ILE A 51 -11.56 6.44 -17.31
N ARG A 52 -11.83 7.61 -17.88
CA ARG A 52 -10.89 8.33 -18.74
C ARG A 52 -10.35 9.55 -18.02
N ALA A 53 -9.07 9.87 -18.23
CA ALA A 53 -8.50 11.14 -17.82
C ALA A 53 -9.21 12.30 -18.54
N GLN A 54 -9.41 13.40 -17.83
CA GLN A 54 -9.98 14.62 -18.41
C GLN A 54 -8.91 15.45 -19.13
N SER A 55 -7.65 15.37 -18.63
CA SER A 55 -6.48 15.90 -19.32
C SER A 55 -5.26 15.05 -19.00
N GLY A 56 -4.21 15.20 -19.80
CA GLY A 56 -3.01 14.38 -19.70
C GLY A 56 -3.16 13.02 -20.38
N LYS A 57 -2.19 12.13 -20.19
CA LYS A 57 -2.12 10.83 -20.84
C LYS A 57 -1.83 9.73 -19.86
N VAL A 58 -2.56 8.61 -19.95
CA VAL A 58 -2.29 7.36 -19.21
C VAL A 58 -1.93 6.28 -20.20
N GLU A 59 -0.83 5.61 -19.99
CA GLU A 59 -0.38 4.48 -20.81
C GLU A 59 -0.15 3.24 -19.94
N VAL A 60 -0.59 2.09 -20.43
CA VAL A 60 -0.36 0.76 -19.87
C VAL A 60 0.26 -0.12 -20.95
N LEU A 61 1.46 -0.66 -20.69
CA LEU A 61 2.23 -1.46 -21.64
C LEU A 61 2.49 -0.75 -22.98
N GLY A 62 2.61 0.60 -22.93
CA GLY A 62 2.87 1.45 -24.10
C GLY A 62 1.64 1.79 -24.94
N GLY A 63 0.43 1.43 -24.50
CA GLY A 63 -0.82 1.68 -25.20
C GLY A 63 -1.96 2.17 -24.31
N ASP A 64 -3.18 2.19 -24.85
CA ASP A 64 -4.39 2.53 -24.11
C ASP A 64 -4.67 1.48 -23.02
N PRO A 65 -4.99 1.89 -21.77
CA PRO A 65 -5.32 0.96 -20.68
C PRO A 65 -6.40 -0.07 -21.05
N ARG A 66 -7.43 0.34 -21.78
CA ARG A 66 -8.55 -0.54 -22.18
C ARG A 66 -8.11 -1.65 -23.12
N GLU A 67 -7.17 -1.34 -24.00
CA GLU A 67 -6.61 -2.31 -24.93
C GLU A 67 -5.80 -3.36 -24.18
N ALA A 68 -4.95 -2.95 -23.22
CA ALA A 68 -4.19 -3.85 -22.37
C ALA A 68 -5.10 -4.79 -21.56
N VAL A 69 -6.20 -4.26 -21.02
CA VAL A 69 -7.22 -5.04 -20.29
C VAL A 69 -7.96 -6.01 -21.23
N ALA A 70 -8.41 -5.55 -22.39
CA ALA A 70 -9.12 -6.38 -23.38
C ALA A 70 -8.27 -7.54 -23.90
N LEU A 71 -6.94 -7.35 -23.97
CA LEU A 71 -5.99 -8.40 -24.32
C LEU A 71 -5.66 -9.36 -23.17
N GLY A 72 -6.23 -9.16 -21.97
CA GLY A 72 -5.97 -9.99 -20.79
C GLY A 72 -4.57 -9.82 -20.18
N ARG A 73 -3.83 -8.76 -20.57
CA ARG A 73 -2.47 -8.48 -20.09
C ARG A 73 -2.45 -7.81 -18.70
N VAL A 74 -3.62 -7.44 -18.19
CA VAL A 74 -3.82 -6.78 -16.90
C VAL A 74 -4.77 -7.58 -16.05
N GLY A 75 -4.38 -7.84 -14.79
CA GLY A 75 -5.21 -8.40 -13.75
C GLY A 75 -5.57 -7.34 -12.71
N ALA A 76 -6.71 -7.50 -12.05
CA ALA A 76 -7.10 -6.58 -11.00
C ALA A 76 -7.81 -7.27 -9.83
N MET A 77 -7.52 -6.80 -8.62
CA MET A 77 -8.23 -7.11 -7.41
C MET A 77 -8.66 -5.80 -6.76
N LEU A 78 -9.92 -5.41 -6.96
CA LEU A 78 -10.49 -4.19 -6.43
C LEU A 78 -11.01 -4.39 -5.02
N GLN A 79 -11.14 -3.29 -4.27
CA GLN A 79 -11.60 -3.27 -2.89
C GLN A 79 -12.96 -3.98 -2.75
N ALA A 80 -13.13 -4.76 -1.68
CA ALA A 80 -14.40 -5.41 -1.36
C ALA A 80 -15.45 -4.34 -1.04
N GLY A 81 -16.56 -4.33 -1.76
CA GLY A 81 -17.62 -3.31 -1.63
C GLY A 81 -17.96 -2.60 -2.95
N THR A 82 -17.11 -2.69 -3.96
CA THR A 82 -17.38 -2.15 -5.30
C THR A 82 -18.30 -3.04 -6.17
N GLY A 83 -19.05 -3.96 -5.56
CA GLY A 83 -19.98 -4.87 -6.26
C GLY A 83 -19.34 -6.14 -6.85
N VAL A 84 -18.01 -6.27 -6.81
CA VAL A 84 -17.28 -7.44 -7.33
C VAL A 84 -17.04 -8.46 -6.21
N GLY A 85 -18.12 -9.04 -5.70
CA GLY A 85 -18.06 -10.17 -4.76
C GLY A 85 -17.85 -11.52 -5.48
N LEU A 86 -17.32 -12.51 -4.75
CA LEU A 86 -17.39 -13.89 -5.24
C LEU A 86 -18.87 -14.33 -5.27
N PRO A 87 -19.35 -14.95 -6.37
CA PRO A 87 -20.74 -15.37 -6.45
C PRO A 87 -21.04 -16.38 -5.32
N PRO A 88 -22.10 -16.20 -4.52
CA PRO A 88 -22.41 -17.09 -3.41
C PRO A 88 -22.86 -18.47 -3.91
N GLY A 89 -22.58 -19.50 -3.12
CA GLY A 89 -23.08 -20.86 -3.41
C GLY A 89 -22.30 -21.63 -4.48
N VAL A 90 -21.38 -21.00 -5.19
CA VAL A 90 -20.55 -21.61 -6.23
C VAL A 90 -19.24 -22.11 -5.62
N ARG A 91 -18.67 -23.17 -6.16
CA ARG A 91 -17.38 -23.70 -5.72
C ARG A 91 -16.23 -22.88 -6.31
N VAL A 92 -15.12 -22.81 -5.59
CA VAL A 92 -13.92 -22.07 -6.03
C VAL A 92 -13.41 -22.57 -7.38
N ASP A 93 -13.34 -23.89 -7.61
CA ASP A 93 -12.89 -24.45 -8.88
C ASP A 93 -13.83 -24.09 -10.06
N GLU A 94 -15.14 -24.01 -9.82
CA GLU A 94 -16.13 -23.62 -10.82
C GLU A 94 -15.96 -22.15 -11.22
N VAL A 95 -15.81 -21.25 -10.24
CA VAL A 95 -15.57 -19.81 -10.49
C VAL A 95 -14.28 -19.65 -11.29
N LEU A 96 -13.19 -20.29 -10.86
CA LEU A 96 -11.90 -20.15 -11.54
C LEU A 96 -11.95 -20.69 -12.97
N ARG A 97 -12.61 -21.85 -13.19
CA ARG A 97 -12.80 -22.40 -14.56
C ARG A 97 -13.65 -21.48 -15.42
N LEU A 98 -14.69 -20.86 -14.87
CA LEU A 98 -15.54 -19.91 -15.59
C LEU A 98 -14.72 -18.67 -16.01
N VAL A 99 -14.01 -18.05 -15.07
CA VAL A 99 -13.20 -16.84 -15.35
C VAL A 99 -12.14 -17.12 -16.41
N ARG A 100 -11.45 -18.27 -16.34
CA ARG A 100 -10.44 -18.65 -17.34
C ARG A 100 -10.99 -18.74 -18.77
N LYS A 101 -12.26 -19.10 -18.94
CA LYS A 101 -12.91 -19.14 -20.26
C LYS A 101 -13.10 -17.76 -20.90
N LEU A 102 -12.99 -16.68 -20.12
CA LEU A 102 -13.07 -15.30 -20.62
C LEU A 102 -11.78 -14.86 -21.31
N TYR A 103 -10.66 -15.56 -21.07
CA TYR A 103 -9.37 -15.23 -21.66
C TYR A 103 -9.08 -16.12 -22.89
N ARG A 104 -8.45 -15.53 -23.90
CA ARG A 104 -8.02 -16.26 -25.10
C ARG A 104 -6.89 -17.25 -24.81
N GLN A 105 -5.98 -16.86 -23.92
CA GLN A 105 -4.82 -17.65 -23.50
C GLN A 105 -4.71 -17.60 -21.97
N PRO A 106 -5.56 -18.34 -21.24
CA PRO A 106 -5.51 -18.33 -19.78
C PRO A 106 -4.27 -19.06 -19.27
N ALA A 107 -3.77 -18.64 -18.10
CA ALA A 107 -2.75 -19.42 -17.38
C ALA A 107 -3.17 -20.89 -17.22
N PRO A 108 -2.24 -21.85 -17.17
CA PRO A 108 -2.59 -23.23 -16.79
C PRO A 108 -3.34 -23.24 -15.44
N PHE A 109 -4.36 -24.10 -15.32
CA PHE A 109 -5.19 -24.14 -14.11
C PHE A 109 -4.37 -24.40 -12.86
N ASP A 110 -3.50 -25.42 -12.91
CA ASP A 110 -2.69 -25.80 -11.76
C ASP A 110 -1.68 -24.72 -11.38
N THR A 111 -1.07 -24.04 -12.36
CA THR A 111 -0.19 -22.88 -12.11
C THR A 111 -0.92 -21.76 -11.38
N THR A 112 -2.17 -21.45 -11.78
CA THR A 112 -2.98 -20.43 -11.09
C THR A 112 -3.30 -20.86 -9.66
N VAL A 113 -3.64 -22.14 -9.46
CA VAL A 113 -3.94 -22.72 -8.15
C VAL A 113 -2.72 -22.68 -7.23
N GLU A 114 -1.55 -23.02 -7.74
CA GLU A 114 -0.27 -23.01 -7.01
C GLU A 114 0.13 -21.58 -6.64
N ARG A 115 0.14 -20.64 -7.61
CA ARG A 115 0.50 -19.23 -7.38
C ARG A 115 -0.37 -18.56 -6.33
N ALA A 116 -1.65 -18.92 -6.26
CA ALA A 116 -2.60 -18.37 -5.29
C ALA A 116 -2.75 -19.21 -4.02
N GLU A 117 -2.04 -20.32 -3.90
CA GLU A 117 -2.11 -21.28 -2.79
C GLU A 117 -3.57 -21.69 -2.44
N ILE A 118 -4.43 -21.89 -3.43
CA ILE A 118 -5.86 -22.19 -3.24
C ILE A 118 -6.23 -23.66 -3.39
N GLY A 119 -5.28 -24.57 -3.56
CA GLY A 119 -5.53 -26.00 -3.74
C GLY A 119 -6.53 -26.60 -2.73
N PRO A 120 -6.34 -26.41 -1.41
CA PRO A 120 -7.27 -26.88 -0.37
C PRO A 120 -8.66 -26.23 -0.42
N LEU A 121 -8.83 -25.14 -1.15
CA LEU A 121 -10.07 -24.37 -1.22
C LEU A 121 -10.93 -24.74 -2.43
N LEU A 122 -10.41 -25.44 -3.43
CA LEU A 122 -11.06 -25.67 -4.72
C LEU A 122 -12.50 -26.24 -4.59
N ARG A 123 -12.72 -27.16 -3.66
CA ARG A 123 -14.03 -27.78 -3.44
C ARG A 123 -14.93 -27.01 -2.47
N ARG A 124 -14.42 -25.93 -1.85
CA ARG A 124 -15.22 -25.09 -0.93
C ARG A 124 -16.14 -24.17 -1.71
N GLN A 125 -17.30 -23.91 -1.13
CA GLN A 125 -18.22 -22.87 -1.61
C GLN A 125 -17.71 -21.48 -1.21
N THR A 126 -17.84 -20.51 -2.10
CA THR A 126 -17.30 -19.16 -1.95
C THR A 126 -17.77 -18.43 -0.68
N HIS A 127 -19.05 -18.62 -0.30
CA HIS A 127 -19.61 -17.99 0.91
C HIS A 127 -19.12 -18.62 2.24
N ARG A 128 -18.40 -19.77 2.17
CA ARG A 128 -17.82 -20.43 3.35
C ARG A 128 -16.33 -20.15 3.53
N LEU A 129 -15.78 -19.24 2.75
CA LEU A 129 -14.38 -18.83 2.86
C LEU A 129 -14.20 -17.80 3.96
N SER A 130 -13.10 -17.88 4.70
CA SER A 130 -12.66 -16.76 5.54
C SER A 130 -12.24 -15.57 4.69
N GLY A 131 -12.13 -14.36 5.25
CA GLY A 131 -11.69 -13.16 4.55
C GLY A 131 -10.38 -13.38 3.78
N GLY A 132 -9.35 -13.93 4.44
CA GLY A 132 -8.07 -14.21 3.80
C GLY A 132 -8.15 -15.31 2.72
N GLN A 133 -9.00 -16.32 2.89
CA GLN A 133 -9.24 -17.32 1.86
C GLN A 133 -9.94 -16.71 0.64
N ALA A 134 -10.93 -15.86 0.86
CA ALA A 134 -11.61 -15.14 -0.22
C ALA A 134 -10.66 -14.23 -0.99
N GLN A 135 -9.74 -13.55 -0.32
CA GLN A 135 -8.73 -12.71 -0.97
C GLN A 135 -7.76 -13.53 -1.84
N ARG A 136 -7.31 -14.71 -1.38
CA ARG A 136 -6.50 -15.61 -2.21
C ARG A 136 -7.24 -16.10 -3.45
N VAL A 137 -8.53 -16.39 -3.33
CA VAL A 137 -9.37 -16.75 -4.48
C VAL A 137 -9.55 -15.57 -5.45
N ARG A 138 -9.75 -14.35 -4.94
CA ARG A 138 -9.78 -13.13 -5.77
C ARG A 138 -8.46 -12.90 -6.50
N PHE A 139 -7.35 -13.13 -5.82
CA PHE A 139 -6.05 -13.07 -6.47
C PHE A 139 -5.90 -14.12 -7.57
N ALA A 140 -6.32 -15.37 -7.33
CA ALA A 140 -6.33 -16.41 -8.37
C ALA A 140 -7.14 -15.97 -9.61
N ILE A 141 -8.28 -15.33 -9.39
CA ILE A 141 -9.10 -14.76 -10.46
C ILE A 141 -8.34 -13.67 -11.21
N ALA A 142 -7.67 -12.75 -10.49
CA ALA A 142 -6.91 -11.66 -11.09
C ALA A 142 -5.75 -12.15 -11.96
N ILE A 143 -5.13 -13.28 -11.62
CA ILE A 143 -3.99 -13.85 -12.38
C ILE A 143 -4.41 -14.95 -13.37
N ALA A 144 -5.69 -15.26 -13.50
CA ALA A 144 -6.19 -16.35 -14.35
C ALA A 144 -5.88 -16.16 -15.85
N GLY A 145 -5.69 -14.91 -16.30
CA GLY A 145 -5.31 -14.55 -17.65
C GLY A 145 -3.79 -14.51 -17.91
N ASP A 146 -2.97 -14.89 -16.95
CA ASP A 146 -1.49 -14.74 -16.97
C ASP A 146 -1.02 -13.30 -17.24
N PRO A 147 -1.53 -12.31 -16.50
CA PRO A 147 -1.27 -10.91 -16.78
C PRO A 147 0.20 -10.53 -16.56
N GLU A 148 0.67 -9.53 -17.32
CA GLU A 148 2.00 -8.91 -17.12
C GLU A 148 1.99 -7.93 -15.93
N ILE A 149 0.82 -7.37 -15.61
CA ILE A 149 0.62 -6.39 -14.55
C ILE A 149 -0.59 -6.78 -13.73
N VAL A 150 -0.49 -6.67 -12.39
CA VAL A 150 -1.62 -6.83 -11.47
C VAL A 150 -1.80 -5.57 -10.64
N PHE A 151 -3.02 -5.05 -10.61
CA PHE A 151 -3.44 -3.95 -9.74
C PHE A 151 -4.22 -4.50 -8.54
N LEU A 152 -3.83 -4.08 -7.34
CA LEU A 152 -4.44 -4.54 -6.09
C LEU A 152 -4.89 -3.30 -5.27
N ASP A 153 -6.17 -3.20 -4.97
CA ASP A 153 -6.71 -2.12 -4.14
C ASP A 153 -7.07 -2.66 -2.75
N GLU A 154 -6.33 -2.25 -1.72
CA GLU A 154 -6.46 -2.68 -0.33
C GLU A 154 -6.52 -4.23 -0.17
N PRO A 155 -5.55 -4.98 -0.73
CA PRO A 155 -5.65 -6.42 -0.88
C PRO A 155 -5.70 -7.20 0.42
N THR A 156 -5.22 -6.64 1.52
CA THR A 156 -5.05 -7.30 2.81
C THR A 156 -6.02 -6.84 3.89
N SER A 157 -6.94 -5.90 3.58
CA SER A 157 -7.85 -5.26 4.54
C SER A 157 -8.74 -6.24 5.34
N ALA A 158 -9.03 -7.42 4.78
CA ALA A 158 -9.86 -8.45 5.41
C ALA A 158 -9.05 -9.64 5.98
N MET A 159 -7.73 -9.48 6.15
CA MET A 159 -6.84 -10.55 6.58
C MET A 159 -6.30 -10.34 8.00
N ASP A 160 -6.15 -11.45 8.72
CA ASP A 160 -5.33 -11.48 9.93
C ASP A 160 -3.82 -11.41 9.62
N VAL A 161 -3.00 -11.31 10.64
CA VAL A 161 -1.53 -11.17 10.49
C VAL A 161 -0.93 -12.35 9.72
N ALA A 162 -1.39 -13.58 10.00
CA ALA A 162 -0.88 -14.77 9.32
C ALA A 162 -1.28 -14.79 7.83
N GLY A 163 -2.54 -14.46 7.54
CA GLY A 163 -3.06 -14.36 6.18
C GLY A 163 -2.33 -13.30 5.34
N ARG A 164 -2.03 -12.14 5.95
CA ARG A 164 -1.24 -11.08 5.29
C ARG A 164 0.16 -11.55 4.91
N ARG A 165 0.87 -12.24 5.80
CA ARG A 165 2.21 -12.80 5.52
C ARG A 165 2.18 -13.78 4.35
N VAL A 166 1.18 -14.68 4.31
CA VAL A 166 0.99 -15.62 3.19
C VAL A 166 0.73 -14.87 1.89
N PHE A 167 -0.19 -13.91 1.91
CA PHE A 167 -0.54 -13.11 0.72
C PHE A 167 0.66 -12.38 0.14
N TRP A 168 1.43 -11.69 0.97
CA TRP A 168 2.61 -10.95 0.52
C TRP A 168 3.73 -11.84 0.02
N ARG A 169 3.90 -13.03 0.59
CA ARG A 169 4.82 -14.03 0.05
C ARG A 169 4.45 -14.42 -1.39
N MET A 170 3.14 -14.66 -1.65
CA MET A 170 2.64 -14.97 -2.99
C MET A 170 2.89 -13.81 -3.97
N MET A 171 2.65 -12.56 -3.53
CA MET A 171 2.92 -11.37 -4.35
C MET A 171 4.40 -11.22 -4.70
N ASN A 172 5.28 -11.38 -3.72
CA ASN A 172 6.73 -11.35 -3.94
C ASN A 172 7.18 -12.44 -4.92
N GLN A 173 6.62 -13.65 -4.82
CA GLN A 173 6.93 -14.70 -5.77
C GLN A 173 6.46 -14.34 -7.17
N PHE A 174 5.25 -13.83 -7.31
CA PHE A 174 4.68 -13.37 -8.58
C PHE A 174 5.53 -12.24 -9.21
N GLY A 175 5.99 -11.27 -8.42
CA GLY A 175 6.92 -10.23 -8.85
C GLY A 175 8.27 -10.80 -9.33
N ARG A 176 8.84 -11.78 -8.62
CA ARG A 176 10.10 -12.45 -9.01
C ARG A 176 10.02 -13.20 -10.35
N GLU A 177 8.83 -13.55 -10.80
CA GLU A 177 8.58 -14.09 -12.14
C GLU A 177 8.62 -13.00 -13.24
N GLY A 178 9.03 -11.77 -12.91
CA GLY A 178 9.12 -10.62 -13.81
C GLY A 178 7.79 -9.90 -14.06
N ARG A 179 6.77 -10.20 -13.23
CA ARG A 179 5.47 -9.53 -13.29
C ARG A 179 5.49 -8.22 -12.51
N THR A 180 4.79 -7.23 -13.00
CA THR A 180 4.64 -5.94 -12.31
C THR A 180 3.45 -5.99 -11.37
N VAL A 181 3.62 -5.50 -10.14
CA VAL A 181 2.53 -5.41 -9.16
C VAL A 181 2.41 -3.98 -8.67
N VAL A 182 1.23 -3.41 -8.77
CA VAL A 182 0.91 -2.10 -8.20
C VAL A 182 -0.19 -2.30 -7.17
N PHE A 183 0.08 -1.95 -5.93
CA PHE A 183 -0.91 -2.08 -4.88
C PHE A 183 -1.13 -0.77 -4.15
N ALA A 184 -2.41 -0.45 -3.92
CA ALA A 184 -2.81 0.66 -3.07
C ALA A 184 -3.06 0.14 -1.66
N THR A 185 -2.51 0.81 -0.67
CA THR A 185 -2.75 0.52 0.73
C THR A 185 -2.61 1.76 1.59
N HIS A 186 -3.24 1.74 2.77
CA HIS A 186 -2.99 2.67 3.86
C HIS A 186 -2.11 2.05 4.96
N HIS A 187 -1.76 0.76 4.83
CA HIS A 187 -0.89 0.04 5.76
C HIS A 187 0.59 0.27 5.41
N LEU A 188 1.17 1.30 6.00
CA LEU A 188 2.55 1.73 5.75
C LEU A 188 3.59 0.63 6.01
N ALA A 189 3.37 -0.19 7.05
CA ALA A 189 4.26 -1.30 7.38
C ALA A 189 4.32 -2.36 6.26
N GLU A 190 3.22 -2.58 5.52
CA GLU A 190 3.19 -3.50 4.38
C GLU A 190 4.00 -2.93 3.21
N ALA A 191 3.78 -1.65 2.88
CA ALA A 191 4.54 -1.00 1.83
C ALA A 191 6.05 -1.00 2.11
N ASP A 192 6.42 -0.77 3.39
CA ASP A 192 7.83 -0.76 3.83
C ASP A 192 8.52 -2.11 3.67
N GLN A 193 7.80 -3.21 3.92
CA GLN A 193 8.37 -4.56 3.88
C GLN A 193 8.39 -5.17 2.48
N ILE A 194 7.49 -4.75 1.60
CA ILE A 194 7.18 -5.48 0.36
C ILE A 194 7.53 -4.70 -0.89
N ALA A 195 7.34 -3.37 -0.89
CA ALA A 195 7.51 -2.57 -2.10
C ALA A 195 8.98 -2.30 -2.42
N ASP A 196 9.34 -2.45 -3.70
CA ASP A 196 10.62 -1.96 -4.22
C ASP A 196 10.66 -0.43 -4.24
N ARG A 197 9.47 0.17 -4.48
CA ARG A 197 9.28 1.62 -4.56
C ARG A 197 7.90 2.02 -4.04
N VAL A 198 7.87 3.18 -3.42
CA VAL A 198 6.69 3.78 -2.83
C VAL A 198 6.42 5.11 -3.50
N VAL A 199 5.20 5.31 -3.98
CA VAL A 199 4.67 6.59 -4.44
C VAL A 199 3.63 7.05 -3.43
N VAL A 200 3.88 8.20 -2.80
CA VAL A 200 2.97 8.80 -1.83
C VAL A 200 2.09 9.81 -2.54
N LEU A 201 0.79 9.57 -2.48
CA LEU A 201 -0.24 10.48 -3.02
C LEU A 201 -0.86 11.30 -1.89
N ASN A 202 -0.99 12.61 -2.11
CA ASN A 202 -1.78 13.49 -1.26
C ASN A 202 -2.58 14.45 -2.15
N ARG A 203 -3.90 14.53 -1.92
CA ARG A 203 -4.81 15.43 -2.66
C ARG A 203 -4.66 15.33 -4.20
N GLY A 204 -4.47 14.12 -4.71
CA GLY A 204 -4.34 13.87 -6.14
C GLY A 204 -2.99 14.19 -6.75
N ARG A 205 -1.97 14.50 -5.95
CA ARG A 205 -0.59 14.77 -6.40
C ARG A 205 0.39 13.77 -5.82
N VAL A 206 1.50 13.54 -6.51
CA VAL A 206 2.65 12.82 -5.95
C VAL A 206 3.41 13.79 -5.04
N VAL A 207 3.52 13.45 -3.76
CA VAL A 207 4.29 14.22 -2.77
C VAL A 207 5.64 13.58 -2.46
N ALA A 208 5.77 12.27 -2.72
CA ALA A 208 7.06 11.59 -2.63
C ALA A 208 7.07 10.35 -3.54
N ASP A 209 8.25 10.01 -4.04
CA ASP A 209 8.46 8.91 -4.97
C ASP A 209 9.88 8.35 -4.81
N GLY A 210 9.99 7.10 -4.42
CA GLY A 210 11.29 6.45 -4.23
C GLY A 210 11.23 5.15 -3.42
N PRO A 211 12.39 4.48 -3.23
CA PRO A 211 12.49 3.37 -2.31
C PRO A 211 12.10 3.76 -0.89
N GLY A 212 11.41 2.88 -0.15
CA GLY A 212 10.98 3.16 1.23
C GLY A 212 12.13 3.61 2.15
N ALA A 213 13.31 3.06 1.98
CA ALA A 213 14.52 3.47 2.72
C ALA A 213 14.91 4.94 2.45
N SER A 214 14.81 5.41 1.19
CA SER A 214 15.09 6.80 0.83
C SER A 214 14.06 7.76 1.40
N LEU A 215 12.78 7.37 1.41
CA LEU A 215 11.72 8.17 2.00
C LEU A 215 11.89 8.31 3.52
N LYS A 216 12.27 7.24 4.20
CA LYS A 216 12.60 7.27 5.64
C LYS A 216 13.83 8.13 5.93
N ALA A 217 14.85 8.07 5.09
CA ALA A 217 16.07 8.88 5.25
C ALA A 217 15.83 10.38 5.02
N ALA A 218 14.82 10.74 4.22
CA ALA A 218 14.45 12.14 3.99
C ALA A 218 13.83 12.82 5.23
N VAL A 219 13.33 12.02 6.19
CA VAL A 219 12.82 12.50 7.47
C VAL A 219 13.93 12.35 8.51
N ALA A 220 14.48 13.46 8.93
CA ALA A 220 15.61 13.51 9.87
C ALA A 220 15.28 12.95 11.27
N SER A 221 14.03 12.55 11.54
CA SER A 221 13.61 12.09 12.86
C SER A 221 13.95 10.63 13.13
N ARG A 222 14.28 10.34 14.39
CA ARG A 222 14.47 8.99 14.91
C ARG A 222 13.53 8.76 16.09
N ARG A 223 13.17 7.52 16.33
CA ARG A 223 12.38 7.11 17.48
C ARG A 223 13.30 6.53 18.55
N VAL A 224 13.20 7.09 19.75
CA VAL A 224 13.91 6.60 20.96
C VAL A 224 12.87 6.02 21.88
N CYS A 225 12.89 4.69 22.06
CA CYS A 225 11.95 3.96 22.90
C CYS A 225 12.68 3.44 24.14
N PHE A 226 12.03 3.46 25.30
CA PHE A 226 12.54 2.89 26.53
C PHE A 226 11.41 2.65 27.53
N VAL A 227 11.72 1.96 28.60
CA VAL A 227 10.80 1.70 29.71
C VAL A 227 11.28 2.45 30.94
N THR A 228 10.35 3.15 31.63
CA THR A 228 10.60 3.81 32.92
C THR A 228 9.40 3.63 33.85
N ASP A 229 9.66 3.45 35.13
CA ASP A 229 8.59 3.26 36.12
C ASP A 229 7.91 4.57 36.51
N HIS A 230 8.58 5.70 36.27
CA HIS A 230 8.07 7.06 36.57
C HIS A 230 8.26 7.98 35.37
N PRO A 231 7.41 7.90 34.31
CA PRO A 231 7.52 8.78 33.17
C PRO A 231 7.15 10.22 33.53
N ASP A 232 8.09 11.14 33.39
CA ASP A 232 7.83 12.58 33.49
C ASP A 232 7.72 13.18 32.10
N TYR A 233 6.48 13.33 31.62
CA TYR A 233 6.19 13.88 30.29
C TYR A 233 6.82 15.26 30.05
N LEU A 234 6.80 16.15 31.08
CA LEU A 234 7.33 17.51 30.93
C LEU A 234 8.86 17.51 30.79
N ALA A 235 9.54 16.68 31.57
CA ALA A 235 10.98 16.51 31.47
C ALA A 235 11.37 15.90 30.12
N LEU A 236 10.66 14.89 29.66
CA LEU A 236 10.88 14.20 28.39
C LEU A 236 10.68 15.12 27.18
N ASN A 237 9.63 15.95 27.22
CA ASN A 237 9.33 16.89 26.13
C ASN A 237 10.33 18.07 26.04
N ARG A 238 11.12 18.30 27.09
CA ARG A 238 12.18 19.31 27.14
C ARG A 238 13.55 18.81 26.69
N LEU A 239 13.70 17.51 26.44
CA LEU A 239 14.96 16.95 25.98
C LEU A 239 15.34 17.53 24.62
N GLN A 240 16.62 17.80 24.45
CA GLN A 240 17.14 18.35 23.20
C GLN A 240 16.82 17.43 22.01
N GLY A 241 16.26 17.99 20.94
CA GLY A 241 15.93 17.28 19.73
C GLY A 241 14.56 16.60 19.73
N VAL A 242 13.87 16.48 20.87
CA VAL A 242 12.55 15.87 20.96
C VAL A 242 11.49 16.76 20.35
N THR A 243 10.65 16.19 19.48
CA THR A 243 9.53 16.84 18.82
C THR A 243 8.18 16.27 19.22
N ASP A 244 8.16 15.03 19.70
CA ASP A 244 6.93 14.36 20.15
C ASP A 244 7.23 13.34 21.24
N VAL A 245 6.29 13.14 22.15
CA VAL A 245 6.40 12.25 23.31
C VAL A 245 5.10 11.43 23.44
N ASP A 246 5.19 10.11 23.30
CA ASP A 246 4.09 9.17 23.58
C ASP A 246 4.44 8.31 24.80
N VAL A 247 3.57 8.33 25.82
CA VAL A 247 3.72 7.56 27.05
C VAL A 247 2.56 6.59 27.19
N ARG A 248 2.86 5.28 27.26
CA ARG A 248 1.87 4.22 27.44
C ARG A 248 2.25 3.33 28.63
N GLY A 249 1.66 3.63 29.77
CA GLY A 249 2.03 2.96 31.02
C GLY A 249 3.48 3.27 31.40
N THR A 250 4.33 2.26 31.46
CA THR A 250 5.78 2.41 31.69
C THR A 250 6.60 2.57 30.39
N GLY A 251 6.00 2.35 29.22
CA GLY A 251 6.66 2.51 27.92
C GLY A 251 6.66 3.95 27.47
N VAL A 252 7.81 4.45 27.06
CA VAL A 252 8.02 5.80 26.49
C VAL A 252 8.55 5.68 25.09
N SER A 253 8.00 6.50 24.20
CA SER A 253 8.47 6.65 22.80
C SER A 253 8.64 8.13 22.50
N LEU A 254 9.85 8.54 22.19
CA LEU A 254 10.20 9.90 21.79
C LEU A 254 10.46 9.95 20.28
N VAL A 255 9.96 10.96 19.61
CA VAL A 255 10.40 11.32 18.26
C VAL A 255 11.44 12.44 18.36
N SER A 256 12.61 12.22 17.79
CA SER A 256 13.72 13.16 17.88
C SER A 256 14.34 13.47 16.52
N LEU A 257 14.65 14.74 16.26
CA LEU A 257 15.42 15.18 15.10
C LEU A 257 16.93 14.98 15.27
N ASP A 258 17.39 14.82 16.52
CA ASP A 258 18.78 14.53 16.88
C ASP A 258 18.80 13.50 18.03
N ALA A 259 18.67 12.24 17.67
CA ALA A 259 18.60 11.16 18.65
C ALA A 259 19.87 11.05 19.51
N ASP A 260 21.03 11.38 18.96
CA ASP A 260 22.29 11.31 19.72
C ASP A 260 22.31 12.36 20.85
N SER A 261 21.87 13.59 20.55
CA SER A 261 21.72 14.65 21.55
C SER A 261 20.61 14.33 22.54
N THR A 262 19.47 13.78 22.08
CA THR A 262 18.38 13.34 22.95
C THR A 262 18.83 12.27 23.94
N ILE A 263 19.57 11.26 23.48
CA ILE A 263 20.07 10.18 24.35
C ILE A 263 21.07 10.73 25.37
N ARG A 264 22.00 11.59 24.95
CA ARG A 264 22.91 12.23 25.90
C ARG A 264 22.17 13.04 26.96
N ALA A 265 21.17 13.82 26.54
CA ALA A 265 20.33 14.57 27.46
C ALA A 265 19.55 13.62 28.40
N LEU A 266 18.96 12.53 27.87
CA LEU A 266 18.22 11.53 28.67
C LEU A 266 19.12 10.90 29.74
N VAL A 267 20.34 10.52 29.39
CA VAL A 267 21.32 9.92 30.34
C VAL A 267 21.71 10.88 31.46
N THR A 268 21.66 12.19 31.22
CA THR A 268 21.96 13.22 32.24
C THR A 268 20.77 13.57 33.12
N THR A 269 19.57 13.06 32.85
CA THR A 269 18.39 13.23 33.70
C THR A 269 18.41 12.26 34.87
N GLU A 270 17.57 12.51 35.89
CA GLU A 270 17.33 11.57 36.99
C GLU A 270 16.37 10.42 36.63
N ILE A 271 15.87 10.39 35.38
CA ILE A 271 14.93 9.39 34.87
C ILE A 271 15.67 8.06 34.74
N GLN A 272 15.27 7.10 35.57
CA GLN A 272 15.76 5.74 35.43
C GLN A 272 15.05 5.06 34.27
N PHE A 273 15.80 4.52 33.33
CA PHE A 273 15.25 3.83 32.15
C PHE A 273 15.97 2.52 31.90
N ARG A 274 15.26 1.62 31.19
CA ARG A 274 15.77 0.32 30.71
C ARG A 274 15.24 0.04 29.32
N ASP A 275 15.81 -0.97 28.65
CA ASP A 275 15.40 -1.42 27.31
C ASP A 275 15.41 -0.29 26.28
N LEU A 276 16.48 0.53 26.28
CA LEU A 276 16.64 1.61 25.32
C LEU A 276 16.84 1.06 23.91
N GLU A 277 15.95 1.44 23.02
CA GLU A 277 16.01 1.12 21.59
C GLU A 277 15.94 2.39 20.77
N VAL A 278 16.81 2.51 19.76
CA VAL A 278 16.80 3.63 18.81
C VAL A 278 16.55 3.09 17.41
N THR A 279 15.42 3.49 16.86
CA THR A 279 15.04 3.10 15.52
C THR A 279 15.00 4.32 14.59
N GLY A 280 15.33 4.13 13.32
CA GLY A 280 15.11 5.15 12.29
C GLY A 280 13.62 5.52 12.22
N ALA A 281 13.32 6.68 11.64
CA ALA A 281 11.94 7.04 11.32
C ALA A 281 11.30 5.91 10.51
N GLY A 282 10.15 5.43 10.95
CA GLY A 282 9.33 4.51 10.16
C GLY A 282 8.76 5.22 8.92
N LEU A 283 8.27 4.46 7.96
CA LEU A 283 7.58 5.02 6.82
C LEU A 283 6.35 5.86 7.25
N GLU A 284 5.81 5.60 8.45
CA GLU A 284 4.69 6.35 9.04
C GLU A 284 5.06 7.81 9.34
N GLN A 285 6.20 8.05 10.00
CA GLN A 285 6.69 9.40 10.27
C GLN A 285 7.05 10.13 8.97
N ALA A 286 7.68 9.41 8.02
CA ALA A 286 7.95 9.96 6.70
C ALA A 286 6.65 10.37 5.98
N PHE A 287 5.64 9.54 6.06
CA PHE A 287 4.34 9.80 5.46
C PHE A 287 3.65 11.02 6.08
N ILE A 288 3.60 11.11 7.42
CA ILE A 288 3.01 12.26 8.14
C ILE A 288 3.74 13.54 7.74
N ALA A 289 5.08 13.56 7.84
CA ALA A 289 5.87 14.74 7.48
C ALA A 289 5.66 15.20 6.03
N LEU A 290 5.58 14.25 5.08
CA LEU A 290 5.36 14.53 3.67
C LEU A 290 3.93 14.99 3.34
N THR A 291 2.93 14.55 4.11
CA THR A 291 1.53 14.91 3.88
C THR A 291 1.10 16.18 4.61
N GLU A 292 1.72 16.51 5.75
CA GLU A 292 1.46 17.73 6.53
C GLU A 292 2.25 18.94 6.01
N SER A 293 3.43 18.70 5.41
CA SER A 293 4.28 19.77 4.83
C SER A 293 3.74 20.33 3.51
N ASP A 294 2.57 19.89 3.04
CA ASP A 294 1.96 20.42 1.83
C ASP A 294 1.36 21.83 2.10
N PRO A 295 1.92 22.91 1.53
CA PRO A 295 1.53 24.30 1.83
C PRO A 295 0.10 24.67 1.43
N LEU A 296 -0.69 23.72 0.91
CA LEU A 296 -2.11 23.87 0.58
C LEU A 296 -3.05 23.26 1.64
N ALA A 297 -2.55 22.97 2.84
CA ALA A 297 -3.41 22.57 3.96
C ALA A 297 -4.27 23.79 4.36
N PRO A 298 -5.61 23.74 4.35
CA PRO A 298 -6.41 24.78 4.97
C PRO A 298 -6.12 24.74 6.48
N GLU A 299 -5.71 25.85 7.05
CA GLU A 299 -5.78 26.09 8.48
C GLU A 299 -7.22 25.90 8.94
N GLY A 300 -7.47 24.94 9.82
CA GLY A 300 -8.76 24.78 10.47
C GLY A 300 -9.50 23.50 10.16
N LEU A 301 -9.23 22.47 10.94
CA LEU A 301 -10.19 21.44 11.39
C LEU A 301 -9.67 20.88 12.73
N LEU A 302 -9.64 21.76 13.73
CA LEU A 302 -9.71 21.39 15.15
C LEU A 302 -11.02 22.01 15.66
N GLU A 303 -12.12 21.29 15.55
CA GLU A 303 -13.28 21.34 16.44
C GLU A 303 -13.80 19.91 16.64
#